data_bd24eab9d3689d99b4a53c2635212d5c
#
_entry.id   bd24eab9d3689d99b4a53c2635212d5c
#
_cell.length_a   1.000
_cell.length_b   1.000
_cell.length_c   1.000
_cell.angle_alpha   90.00
_cell.angle_beta   90.00
_cell.angle_gamma   90.00
#
_symmetry.space_group_name_H-M   'P 1'
#
loop_
_entity.id
_entity.type
_entity.pdbx_description
1 polymer ?
#
loop_
_entity_poly.entity_id
_entity_poly.type
_entity_poly.pdbx_seq_one_letter_code
_entity_poly.pdbx_strand_id
1 'polypeptide(L)'
;VMPKYNGNSLTTFHENSRTLSAGFSTLYQFDLDPSSGIEITLAWTDIAGSAIGDQNESRLVNDLDLKLVAPDGTVYKGNVFVNGFSTPNGVHDSVNNIERIKIAPNSALPSGKWQLTVSHAGGLDQAYAVVLTADASLDQKADLLAFDGSIFPSSESPLVNDLITIRISWLNQGTAASGQFRVVLEDLTE
;
A
#
# COMPACT_ATOMS: atom_id res chain seq x y z
N VAL A 1 11.45 -20.47 -0.43
CA VAL A 1 10.93 -21.35 0.63
C VAL A 1 9.91 -20.52 1.39
N MET A 2 8.62 -20.89 1.34
CA MET A 2 7.60 -20.20 2.12
C MET A 2 7.87 -20.40 3.61
N PRO A 3 7.81 -19.37 4.43
CA PRO A 3 7.93 -19.50 5.87
C PRO A 3 6.80 -20.41 6.41
N LYS A 4 7.13 -21.23 7.37
CA LYS A 4 6.17 -22.11 8.05
C LYS A 4 6.13 -21.74 9.52
N TYR A 5 4.94 -21.56 10.05
CA TYR A 5 4.71 -21.41 11.46
C TYR A 5 3.83 -22.58 11.95
N ASN A 6 4.27 -23.30 12.98
CA ASN A 6 3.59 -24.50 13.51
C ASN A 6 3.18 -25.53 12.43
N GLY A 7 3.98 -25.66 11.36
CA GLY A 7 3.70 -26.62 10.28
C GLY A 7 2.74 -26.12 9.19
N ASN A 8 2.05 -25.02 9.38
CA ASN A 8 1.17 -24.42 8.37
C ASN A 8 1.98 -23.58 7.36
N SER A 9 1.57 -23.61 6.10
CA SER A 9 2.14 -22.74 5.07
C SER A 9 1.56 -21.35 5.26
N LEU A 10 2.42 -20.35 5.52
CA LEU A 10 2.03 -18.95 5.52
C LEU A 10 2.14 -18.38 4.12
N THR A 11 1.18 -17.57 3.75
CA THR A 11 1.23 -16.78 2.52
C THR A 11 2.13 -15.57 2.75
N THR A 12 2.96 -15.27 1.76
CA THR A 12 3.75 -14.05 1.75
C THR A 12 3.31 -13.18 0.58
N PHE A 13 2.82 -11.99 0.89
CA PHE A 13 2.62 -10.91 -0.08
C PHE A 13 3.82 -9.97 -0.04
N HIS A 14 4.25 -9.48 -1.19
CA HIS A 14 5.27 -8.43 -1.28
C HIS A 14 4.93 -7.44 -2.39
N GLU A 15 5.22 -6.17 -2.13
CA GLU A 15 5.18 -5.07 -3.08
C GLU A 15 6.50 -4.31 -2.97
N ASN A 16 7.16 -4.04 -4.10
CA ASN A 16 8.46 -3.37 -4.14
C ASN A 16 8.62 -2.42 -5.33
N SER A 17 7.53 -2.09 -6.00
CA SER A 17 7.56 -1.28 -7.24
C SER A 17 6.80 0.03 -7.13
N ARG A 18 6.12 0.27 -6.00
CA ARG A 18 5.30 1.47 -5.83
C ARG A 18 6.11 2.65 -5.31
N THR A 19 5.71 3.82 -5.81
CA THR A 19 6.17 5.12 -5.34
C THR A 19 4.96 5.89 -4.81
N LEU A 20 5.11 6.55 -3.67
CA LEU A 20 4.10 7.43 -3.09
C LEU A 20 4.60 8.87 -3.10
N SER A 21 3.73 9.77 -3.51
CA SER A 21 3.90 11.20 -3.30
C SER A 21 3.39 11.62 -1.92
N ALA A 22 3.94 12.69 -1.37
CA ALA A 22 3.54 13.21 -0.07
C ALA A 22 2.02 13.51 -0.01
N GLY A 23 1.39 13.11 1.08
CA GLY A 23 -0.06 13.24 1.30
C GLY A 23 -0.90 12.11 0.69
N PHE A 24 -0.29 11.16 -0.02
CA PHE A 24 -1.01 10.01 -0.60
C PHE A 24 -0.83 8.75 0.24
N SER A 25 -1.66 7.74 -0.05
CA SER A 25 -1.60 6.44 0.59
C SER A 25 -1.97 5.33 -0.39
N THR A 26 -1.45 4.13 -0.13
CA THR A 26 -1.87 2.89 -0.79
C THR A 26 -2.57 2.00 0.22
N LEU A 27 -3.72 1.46 -0.16
CA LEU A 27 -4.52 0.53 0.63
C LEU A 27 -4.44 -0.86 0.01
N TYR A 28 -4.10 -1.85 0.84
CA TYR A 28 -4.18 -3.27 0.52
C TYR A 28 -5.24 -3.92 1.42
N GLN A 29 -5.99 -4.85 0.88
CA GLN A 29 -7.00 -5.61 1.63
C GLN A 29 -6.68 -7.09 1.56
N PHE A 30 -6.71 -7.75 2.71
CA PHE A 30 -6.42 -9.16 2.84
C PHE A 30 -7.51 -9.83 3.70
N ASP A 31 -7.89 -11.04 3.34
CA ASP A 31 -8.56 -11.92 4.29
C ASP A 31 -7.47 -12.61 5.12
N LEU A 32 -7.39 -12.27 6.39
CA LEU A 32 -6.37 -12.78 7.31
C LEU A 32 -6.99 -13.66 8.39
N ASP A 33 -6.29 -14.75 8.71
CA ASP A 33 -6.48 -15.53 9.93
C ASP A 33 -5.33 -15.25 10.90
N PRO A 34 -5.56 -14.51 12.00
CA PRO A 34 -4.53 -14.17 12.96
C PRO A 34 -4.10 -15.33 13.87
N SER A 35 -4.73 -16.52 13.76
CA SER A 35 -4.36 -17.70 14.54
C SER A 35 -2.92 -18.13 14.32
N SER A 36 -2.35 -17.85 13.14
CA SER A 36 -0.94 -18.13 12.79
C SER A 36 0.00 -16.95 13.01
N GLY A 37 -0.53 -15.83 13.51
CA GLY A 37 0.21 -14.58 13.63
C GLY A 37 0.26 -13.78 12.33
N ILE A 38 0.59 -12.50 12.45
CA ILE A 38 0.72 -11.57 11.33
C ILE A 38 2.06 -10.84 11.47
N GLU A 39 2.85 -10.82 10.43
CA GLU A 39 4.10 -10.05 10.39
C GLU A 39 4.14 -9.21 9.12
N ILE A 40 4.32 -7.89 9.29
CA ILE A 40 4.39 -6.93 8.21
C ILE A 40 5.64 -6.08 8.41
N THR A 41 6.38 -5.86 7.33
CA THR A 41 7.53 -4.97 7.31
C THR A 41 7.41 -4.03 6.12
N LEU A 42 7.47 -2.73 6.38
CA LEU A 42 7.64 -1.66 5.42
C LEU A 42 9.09 -1.17 5.51
N ALA A 43 9.73 -0.93 4.37
CA ALA A 43 11.06 -0.37 4.29
C ALA A 43 11.21 0.52 3.06
N TRP A 44 11.99 1.59 3.21
CA TRP A 44 12.35 2.45 2.10
C TRP A 44 13.79 2.95 2.23
N THR A 45 14.38 3.30 1.09
CA THR A 45 15.69 3.95 1.06
C THR A 45 15.46 5.44 1.06
N ASP A 46 15.57 6.06 2.22
CA ASP A 46 15.44 7.51 2.35
C ASP A 46 16.67 8.22 1.80
N ILE A 47 16.47 9.44 1.33
CA ILE A 47 17.60 10.30 0.96
C ILE A 47 18.32 10.80 2.21
N ALA A 48 19.59 11.19 2.06
CA ALA A 48 20.37 11.67 3.20
C ALA A 48 19.74 12.95 3.79
N GLY A 49 19.36 12.89 5.06
CA GLY A 49 18.93 14.05 5.83
C GLY A 49 20.08 15.02 6.14
N SER A 50 19.74 16.18 6.73
CA SER A 50 20.74 17.16 7.13
C SER A 50 21.71 16.59 8.16
N ALA A 51 23.01 16.80 7.96
CA ALA A 51 24.03 16.45 8.93
C ALA A 51 24.10 17.46 10.10
N ILE A 52 23.41 18.60 9.98
CA ILE A 52 23.41 19.69 10.96
C ILE A 52 22.10 19.63 11.76
N GLY A 53 22.16 19.65 13.08
CA GLY A 53 21.02 19.64 13.98
C GLY A 53 21.26 18.76 15.21
N ASP A 54 20.27 18.69 16.11
CA ASP A 54 20.31 17.85 17.30
C ASP A 54 20.31 16.36 16.90
N GLN A 55 21.13 15.57 17.59
CA GLN A 55 21.19 14.11 17.35
C GLN A 55 19.89 13.38 17.73
N ASN A 56 19.00 14.04 18.47
CA ASN A 56 17.72 13.50 18.88
C ASN A 56 16.57 13.85 17.92
N GLU A 57 16.83 14.66 16.89
CA GLU A 57 15.80 14.97 15.87
C GLU A 57 15.73 13.89 14.80
N SER A 58 14.53 13.67 14.25
CA SER A 58 14.34 12.80 13.10
C SER A 58 15.24 13.26 11.94
N ARG A 59 15.87 12.30 11.29
CA ARG A 59 16.67 12.53 10.07
C ARG A 59 15.95 12.09 8.81
N LEU A 60 14.72 11.59 8.94
CA LEU A 60 13.91 11.25 7.78
C LEU A 60 13.61 12.50 6.95
N VAL A 61 13.78 12.37 5.65
CA VAL A 61 13.32 13.34 4.66
C VAL A 61 11.97 12.92 4.13
N ASN A 62 11.80 11.62 3.89
CA ASN A 62 10.54 11.02 3.47
C ASN A 62 10.00 10.17 4.62
N ASP A 63 8.82 10.54 5.12
CA ASP A 63 8.18 9.91 6.27
C ASP A 63 7.01 9.05 5.79
N LEU A 64 7.22 7.73 5.77
CA LEU A 64 6.20 6.75 5.42
C LEU A 64 5.70 6.04 6.66
N ASP A 65 4.39 5.86 6.74
CA ASP A 65 3.69 5.24 7.86
C ASP A 65 3.07 3.90 7.47
N LEU A 66 3.21 2.91 8.32
CA LEU A 66 2.55 1.61 8.23
C LEU A 66 1.38 1.53 9.21
N LYS A 67 0.19 1.19 8.71
CA LYS A 67 -1.01 1.01 9.52
C LYS A 67 -1.75 -0.26 9.11
N LEU A 68 -2.19 -1.05 10.09
CA LEU A 68 -3.04 -2.22 9.90
C LEU A 68 -4.33 -2.04 10.71
N VAL A 69 -5.47 -2.23 10.08
CA VAL A 69 -6.80 -2.16 10.73
C VAL A 69 -7.45 -3.53 10.66
N ALA A 70 -7.81 -4.05 11.81
CA ALA A 70 -8.55 -5.30 11.95
C ALA A 70 -10.03 -5.14 11.59
N PRO A 71 -10.78 -6.24 11.31
CA PRO A 71 -12.21 -6.19 11.01
C PRO A 71 -13.08 -5.54 12.08
N ASP A 72 -12.64 -5.57 13.35
CA ASP A 72 -13.33 -4.95 14.49
C ASP A 72 -12.98 -3.45 14.68
N GLY A 73 -12.16 -2.89 13.78
CA GLY A 73 -11.70 -1.51 13.85
C GLY A 73 -10.46 -1.29 14.72
N THR A 74 -9.89 -2.32 15.34
CA THR A 74 -8.62 -2.22 16.08
C THR A 74 -7.49 -1.78 15.15
N VAL A 75 -6.73 -0.76 15.55
CA VAL A 75 -5.66 -0.14 14.73
C VAL A 75 -4.29 -0.45 15.33
N TYR A 76 -3.42 -1.00 14.50
CA TYR A 76 -2.00 -1.20 14.79
C TYR A 76 -1.17 -0.28 13.89
N LYS A 77 -0.13 0.33 14.45
CA LYS A 77 0.81 1.19 13.74
C LYS A 77 2.21 0.61 13.78
N GLY A 78 3.03 1.00 12.82
CA GLY A 78 4.40 0.55 12.72
C GLY A 78 5.22 0.86 13.97
N ASN A 79 6.09 -0.06 14.35
CA ASN A 79 7.06 0.05 15.46
C ASN A 79 6.46 0.29 16.86
N VAL A 80 5.16 0.04 17.06
CA VAL A 80 4.51 0.14 18.38
C VAL A 80 4.48 -1.24 19.03
N PHE A 81 5.46 -1.52 19.91
CA PHE A 81 5.66 -2.85 20.50
C PHE A 81 5.60 -2.85 22.03
N VAL A 82 5.03 -3.93 22.56
CA VAL A 82 5.19 -4.34 23.96
C VAL A 82 5.59 -5.82 23.98
N ASN A 83 6.65 -6.16 24.67
CA ASN A 83 7.19 -7.52 24.75
C ASN A 83 7.43 -8.19 23.37
N GLY A 84 7.85 -7.39 22.37
CA GLY A 84 8.18 -7.88 21.02
C GLY A 84 6.99 -8.07 20.07
N PHE A 85 5.78 -7.72 20.49
CA PHE A 85 4.57 -7.75 19.66
C PHE A 85 3.88 -6.40 19.60
N SER A 86 3.22 -6.14 18.48
CA SER A 86 2.48 -4.90 18.27
C SER A 86 1.29 -4.79 19.20
N THR A 87 1.09 -3.57 19.72
CA THR A 87 -0.08 -3.19 20.52
C THR A 87 -0.89 -2.11 19.81
N PRO A 88 -2.22 -2.07 19.99
CA PRO A 88 -3.05 -1.05 19.37
C PRO A 88 -2.83 0.34 19.99
N ASN A 89 -3.34 1.38 19.31
CA ASN A 89 -3.45 2.76 19.80
C ASN A 89 -2.13 3.51 20.04
N GLY A 90 -1.05 3.16 19.34
CA GLY A 90 0.19 3.92 19.37
C GLY A 90 0.20 5.14 18.45
N VAL A 91 1.33 5.83 18.41
CA VAL A 91 1.63 6.92 17.46
C VAL A 91 2.43 6.38 16.28
N HIS A 92 2.43 7.10 15.17
CA HIS A 92 3.30 6.77 14.02
C HIS A 92 4.76 7.00 14.36
N ASP A 93 5.64 6.22 13.75
CA ASP A 93 7.09 6.34 13.90
C ASP A 93 7.63 7.31 12.84
N SER A 94 8.04 8.49 13.24
CA SER A 94 8.60 9.51 12.36
C SER A 94 10.15 9.52 12.37
N VAL A 95 10.79 8.46 12.82
CA VAL A 95 12.25 8.41 13.02
C VAL A 95 12.93 7.36 12.16
N ASN A 96 12.28 6.21 11.96
CA ASN A 96 12.87 5.06 11.30
C ASN A 96 12.34 4.90 9.87
N ASN A 97 13.22 4.54 8.94
CA ASN A 97 12.88 4.17 7.57
C ASN A 97 12.56 2.68 7.40
N ILE A 98 12.29 2.00 8.49
CA ILE A 98 11.77 0.63 8.56
C ILE A 98 10.69 0.61 9.61
N GLU A 99 9.50 0.16 9.24
CA GLU A 99 8.39 -0.03 10.16
C GLU A 99 7.88 -1.45 10.15
N ARG A 100 7.54 -1.96 11.32
CA ARG A 100 7.06 -3.32 11.48
C ARG A 100 5.79 -3.38 12.31
N ILE A 101 4.89 -4.28 11.90
CA ILE A 101 3.76 -4.74 12.71
C ILE A 101 3.93 -6.25 12.89
N LYS A 102 3.89 -6.69 14.13
CA LYS A 102 3.99 -8.10 14.49
C LYS A 102 2.93 -8.46 15.51
N ILE A 103 1.93 -9.21 15.08
CA ILE A 103 0.83 -9.68 15.92
C ILE A 103 1.13 -11.14 16.29
N ALA A 104 1.11 -11.43 17.58
CA ALA A 104 1.26 -12.80 18.06
C ALA A 104 0.12 -13.69 17.55
N PRO A 105 0.35 -14.98 17.33
CA PRO A 105 -0.72 -15.93 17.06
C PRO A 105 -1.84 -15.80 18.09
N ASN A 106 -3.03 -15.51 17.64
CA ASN A 106 -4.17 -15.29 18.54
C ASN A 106 -5.51 -15.54 17.83
N SER A 107 -6.12 -16.69 18.14
CA SER A 107 -7.43 -17.05 17.59
C SER A 107 -8.61 -16.24 18.15
N ALA A 108 -8.38 -15.38 19.16
CA ALA A 108 -9.41 -14.48 19.68
C ALA A 108 -9.51 -13.17 18.86
N LEU A 109 -8.52 -12.87 17.99
CA LEU A 109 -8.63 -11.76 17.07
C LEU A 109 -9.53 -12.15 15.88
N PRO A 110 -10.28 -11.18 15.32
CA PRO A 110 -11.22 -11.48 14.25
C PRO A 110 -10.49 -11.91 12.97
N SER A 111 -10.88 -13.06 12.40
CA SER A 111 -10.57 -13.40 11.03
C SER A 111 -11.42 -12.59 10.07
N GLY A 112 -10.93 -12.37 8.83
CA GLY A 112 -11.66 -11.65 7.80
C GLY A 112 -10.85 -10.51 7.17
N LYS A 113 -11.55 -9.47 6.71
CA LYS A 113 -10.93 -8.38 5.93
C LYS A 113 -10.16 -7.41 6.81
N TRP A 114 -8.85 -7.50 6.72
CA TRP A 114 -7.90 -6.55 7.31
C TRP A 114 -7.46 -5.54 6.26
N GLN A 115 -7.18 -4.32 6.69
CA GLN A 115 -6.74 -3.24 5.81
C GLN A 115 -5.33 -2.80 6.18
N LEU A 116 -4.40 -3.00 5.26
CA LEU A 116 -3.02 -2.52 5.37
C LEU A 116 -2.90 -1.22 4.58
N THR A 117 -2.47 -0.16 5.23
CA THR A 117 -2.23 1.14 4.58
C THR A 117 -0.75 1.50 4.71
N VAL A 118 -0.15 1.89 3.60
CA VAL A 118 1.11 2.63 3.57
C VAL A 118 0.78 4.06 3.20
N SER A 119 1.10 5.03 4.06
CA SER A 119 0.88 6.45 3.82
C SER A 119 2.19 7.22 3.82
N HIS A 120 2.22 8.36 3.13
CA HIS A 120 3.38 9.25 3.07
C HIS A 120 3.04 10.57 3.75
N ALA A 121 3.55 10.76 4.97
CA ALA A 121 3.23 11.91 5.81
C ALA A 121 3.86 13.21 5.28
N GLY A 122 5.06 13.12 4.66
CA GLY A 122 5.73 14.30 4.12
C GLY A 122 7.07 13.98 3.47
N GLY A 123 7.53 14.86 2.57
CA GLY A 123 8.79 14.73 1.85
C GLY A 123 8.63 14.77 0.33
N LEU A 124 9.53 14.09 -0.36
CA LEU A 124 9.56 13.91 -1.81
C LEU A 124 8.90 12.57 -2.18
N ASP A 125 8.68 12.33 -3.45
CA ASP A 125 8.22 11.02 -3.94
C ASP A 125 9.15 9.90 -3.46
N GLN A 126 8.58 8.88 -2.81
CA GLN A 126 9.34 7.82 -2.19
C GLN A 126 8.90 6.44 -2.67
N ALA A 127 9.84 5.69 -3.23
CA ALA A 127 9.66 4.26 -3.49
C ALA A 127 9.82 3.45 -2.20
N TYR A 128 9.01 2.42 -2.03
CA TYR A 128 9.02 1.57 -0.84
C TYR A 128 8.87 0.09 -1.19
N ALA A 129 9.20 -0.74 -0.23
CA ALA A 129 8.89 -2.15 -0.23
C ALA A 129 8.07 -2.51 1.01
N VAL A 130 7.01 -3.31 0.84
CA VAL A 130 6.24 -3.88 1.94
C VAL A 130 6.10 -5.39 1.77
N VAL A 131 6.29 -6.10 2.87
CA VAL A 131 6.13 -7.56 2.93
C VAL A 131 5.16 -7.90 4.05
N LEU A 132 4.15 -8.71 3.75
CA LEU A 132 3.23 -9.29 4.72
C LEU A 132 3.38 -10.82 4.71
N THR A 133 3.48 -11.42 5.89
CA THR A 133 3.49 -12.86 6.09
C THR A 133 2.41 -13.22 7.11
N ALA A 134 1.43 -14.01 6.69
CA ALA A 134 0.30 -14.44 7.52
C ALA A 134 -0.38 -15.66 6.90
N ASP A 135 -1.35 -16.25 7.60
CA ASP A 135 -2.38 -17.05 6.94
C ASP A 135 -3.36 -16.07 6.28
N ALA A 136 -3.16 -15.87 4.99
CA ALA A 136 -3.76 -14.77 4.26
C ALA A 136 -4.16 -15.16 2.84
N SER A 137 -5.24 -14.55 2.37
CA SER A 137 -5.53 -14.42 0.94
C SER A 137 -5.67 -12.93 0.59
N LEU A 138 -5.03 -12.53 -0.50
CA LEU A 138 -5.21 -11.19 -1.03
C LEU A 138 -6.64 -11.07 -1.55
N ASP A 139 -7.35 -10.00 -1.15
CA ASP A 139 -8.63 -9.67 -1.77
C ASP A 139 -8.36 -9.29 -3.23
N GLN A 140 -8.67 -10.24 -4.13
CA GLN A 140 -8.35 -10.09 -5.55
C GLN A 140 -9.33 -9.09 -6.17
N LYS A 141 -8.89 -7.86 -6.32
CA LYS A 141 -9.59 -6.81 -7.06
C LYS A 141 -8.75 -6.35 -8.24
N ALA A 142 -9.42 -6.08 -9.33
CA ALA A 142 -8.82 -5.30 -10.40
C ALA A 142 -8.72 -3.84 -9.92
N ASP A 143 -7.54 -3.25 -10.05
CA ASP A 143 -7.29 -1.84 -9.78
C ASP A 143 -6.80 -1.19 -11.07
N LEU A 144 -7.74 -0.52 -11.76
CA LEU A 144 -7.48 0.08 -13.06
C LEU A 144 -7.07 1.53 -12.86
N LEU A 145 -5.84 1.84 -13.21
CA LEU A 145 -5.29 3.19 -13.20
C LEU A 145 -5.22 3.74 -14.61
N ALA A 146 -5.87 4.88 -14.85
CA ALA A 146 -5.57 5.77 -15.97
C ALA A 146 -4.46 6.73 -15.52
N PHE A 147 -3.41 6.87 -16.31
CA PHE A 147 -2.27 7.75 -16.02
C PHE A 147 -2.22 8.89 -17.03
N ASP A 148 -1.53 9.95 -16.69
CA ASP A 148 -1.34 11.09 -17.58
C ASP A 148 -0.72 10.64 -18.91
N GLY A 149 -1.27 11.12 -20.03
CA GLY A 149 -0.90 10.65 -21.37
C GLY A 149 -1.47 9.27 -21.73
N SER A 150 -2.45 8.74 -20.98
CA SER A 150 -3.10 7.46 -21.31
C SER A 150 -4.17 7.56 -22.40
N ILE A 151 -4.54 8.78 -22.81
CA ILE A 151 -5.53 9.05 -23.87
C ILE A 151 -4.82 9.64 -25.08
N PHE A 152 -4.91 8.95 -26.20
CA PHE A 152 -4.24 9.33 -27.43
C PHE A 152 -5.27 9.47 -28.55
N PRO A 153 -5.68 10.69 -28.92
CA PRO A 153 -6.48 10.92 -30.12
C PRO A 153 -5.62 10.75 -31.38
N SER A 154 -6.20 10.27 -32.46
CA SER A 154 -5.51 10.15 -33.75
C SER A 154 -5.17 11.52 -34.40
N SER A 155 -5.81 12.56 -33.92
CA SER A 155 -5.55 13.97 -34.32
C SER A 155 -5.74 14.88 -33.11
N GLU A 156 -4.81 15.81 -32.90
CA GLU A 156 -4.91 16.84 -31.86
C GLU A 156 -5.77 18.05 -32.28
N SER A 157 -6.08 18.17 -33.57
CA SER A 157 -6.86 19.28 -34.12
C SER A 157 -7.79 18.78 -35.23
N PRO A 158 -8.84 17.99 -34.86
CA PRO A 158 -9.77 17.45 -35.85
C PRO A 158 -10.66 18.55 -36.44
N LEU A 159 -11.01 18.40 -37.71
CA LEU A 159 -12.02 19.23 -38.38
C LEU A 159 -13.42 18.65 -38.15
N VAL A 160 -14.41 19.45 -38.35
CA VAL A 160 -15.82 19.01 -38.28
C VAL A 160 -16.05 17.86 -39.26
N ASN A 161 -16.64 16.78 -38.79
CA ASN A 161 -16.88 15.50 -39.47
C ASN A 161 -15.66 14.62 -39.71
N ASP A 162 -14.49 14.90 -39.12
CA ASP A 162 -13.38 13.98 -39.13
C ASP A 162 -13.69 12.75 -38.26
N LEU A 163 -13.29 11.58 -38.74
CA LEU A 163 -13.29 10.36 -37.94
C LEU A 163 -12.05 10.31 -37.06
N ILE A 164 -12.24 10.37 -35.75
CA ILE A 164 -11.15 10.32 -34.79
C ILE A 164 -11.12 8.94 -34.14
N THR A 165 -9.96 8.35 -34.06
CA THR A 165 -9.71 7.19 -33.23
C THR A 165 -9.10 7.63 -31.92
N ILE A 166 -9.71 7.27 -30.79
CA ILE A 166 -9.18 7.54 -29.46
C ILE A 166 -8.64 6.22 -28.90
N ARG A 167 -7.33 6.18 -28.63
CA ARG A 167 -6.70 5.08 -27.92
C ARG A 167 -6.62 5.44 -26.44
N ILE A 168 -7.14 4.57 -25.59
CA ILE A 168 -7.05 4.71 -24.13
C ILE A 168 -6.23 3.55 -23.61
N SER A 169 -5.25 3.84 -22.78
CA SER A 169 -4.42 2.85 -22.10
C SER A 169 -4.61 2.96 -20.60
N TRP A 170 -4.67 1.84 -19.91
CA TRP A 170 -4.68 1.76 -18.45
C TRP A 170 -3.83 0.59 -17.98
N LEU A 171 -3.35 0.70 -16.77
CA LEU A 171 -2.61 -0.33 -16.07
C LEU A 171 -3.54 -0.96 -15.03
N ASN A 172 -3.62 -2.29 -15.02
CA ASN A 172 -4.22 -3.00 -13.90
C ASN A 172 -3.14 -3.23 -12.83
N GLN A 173 -3.21 -2.49 -11.74
CA GLN A 173 -2.33 -2.64 -10.59
C GLN A 173 -2.85 -3.66 -9.58
N GLY A 174 -4.07 -4.12 -9.76
CA GLY A 174 -4.68 -5.15 -8.94
C GLY A 174 -4.16 -6.55 -9.25
N THR A 175 -4.47 -7.48 -8.39
CA THR A 175 -4.03 -8.88 -8.46
C THR A 175 -5.00 -9.77 -9.23
N ALA A 176 -6.22 -9.28 -9.51
CA ALA A 176 -7.20 -9.96 -10.35
C ALA A 176 -7.21 -9.42 -11.77
N ALA A 177 -7.58 -10.26 -12.73
CA ALA A 177 -7.89 -9.78 -14.06
C ALA A 177 -9.09 -8.82 -14.00
N SER A 178 -9.00 -7.70 -14.74
CA SER A 178 -10.16 -6.82 -14.90
C SER A 178 -11.22 -7.57 -15.69
N GLY A 179 -12.41 -7.65 -15.14
CA GLY A 179 -13.60 -8.09 -15.89
C GLY A 179 -13.97 -7.07 -16.97
N GLN A 180 -15.17 -7.18 -17.51
CA GLN A 180 -15.71 -6.16 -18.42
C GLN A 180 -15.91 -4.85 -17.65
N PHE A 181 -15.46 -3.75 -18.22
CA PHE A 181 -15.68 -2.40 -17.70
C PHE A 181 -16.15 -1.48 -18.84
N ARG A 182 -16.77 -0.38 -18.48
CA ARG A 182 -17.31 0.60 -19.42
C ARG A 182 -16.47 1.86 -19.37
N VAL A 183 -16.07 2.35 -20.53
CA VAL A 183 -15.50 3.68 -20.71
C VAL A 183 -16.60 4.60 -21.23
N VAL A 184 -16.76 5.76 -20.60
CA VAL A 184 -17.69 6.80 -21.03
C VAL A 184 -16.84 8.00 -21.43
N LEU A 185 -17.05 8.49 -22.66
CA LEU A 185 -16.52 9.76 -23.14
C LEU A 185 -17.65 10.76 -23.07
N GLU A 186 -17.46 11.81 -22.30
CA GLU A 186 -18.43 12.90 -22.16
C GLU A 186 -17.81 14.18 -22.74
N ASP A 187 -18.60 14.89 -23.56
CA ASP A 187 -18.26 16.24 -23.98
C ASP A 187 -18.65 17.19 -22.85
N LEU A 188 -17.67 17.84 -22.25
CA LEU A 188 -17.87 18.79 -21.15
C LEU A 188 -17.94 20.26 -21.65
N THR A 189 -17.97 20.50 -22.97
CA THR A 189 -18.11 21.82 -23.54
C THR A 189 -19.59 22.20 -23.66
N GLU A 190 -20.18 22.70 -22.58
CA GLU A 190 -21.35 23.61 -22.60
C GLU A 190 -20.96 25.00 -22.10
#